data_2bbf9b6749d690f7b20ef9686c8d445d
#
_entry.id   2bbf9b6749d690f7b20ef9686c8d445d
#
_cell.length_a   1.000
_cell.length_b   1.000
_cell.length_c   1.000
_cell.angle_alpha   90.00
_cell.angle_beta   90.00
_cell.angle_gamma   90.00
#
_symmetry.space_group_name_H-M   'P 1'
#
loop_
_entity.id
_entity.type
_entity.pdbx_description
1 polymer ?
#
loop_
_entity_poly.entity_id
_entity_poly.type
_entity_poly.pdbx_seq_one_letter_code
_entity_poly.pdbx_strand_id
1 'polypeptide(L)'
;KTAIERFREIRSRKISDENVTYVKNFLRNKITIDVDSSIPFLIGWWKGKKLHLLQIDTLYEVKIESYALQMDVFSRNVGILESSVMLQKRAVFIGCGSVGSLVAVELAKAGVGYFMLVDNDIFGYHNICRHQCGIYDVGRLKTDALAERILQINPYATVIKKNCMI
;
A
#
# COMPACT_ATOMS: atom_id res chain seq x y z
N LYS A 1 3.58 -14.50 4.05
CA LYS A 1 2.91 -13.29 3.55
C LYS A 1 3.27 -12.15 4.48
N THR A 2 3.93 -11.17 3.92
CA THR A 2 4.56 -10.04 4.60
C THR A 2 3.51 -9.15 5.25
N ALA A 3 3.63 -8.94 6.56
CA ALA A 3 2.97 -7.83 7.21
C ALA A 3 3.52 -6.52 6.59
N ILE A 4 2.66 -5.62 6.17
CA ILE A 4 3.07 -4.28 5.77
C ILE A 4 3.22 -3.51 7.07
N GLU A 5 4.43 -3.10 7.37
CA GLU A 5 4.72 -2.23 8.48
C GLU A 5 4.40 -0.79 8.06
N ARG A 6 3.48 -0.15 8.77
CA ARG A 6 3.27 1.29 8.66
C ARG A 6 4.05 1.98 9.74
N PHE A 7 4.83 2.96 9.32
CA PHE A 7 5.60 3.80 10.22
C PHE A 7 4.75 5.01 10.60
N ARG A 8 4.55 5.22 11.88
CA ARG A 8 3.86 6.39 12.41
C ARG A 8 4.82 7.14 13.30
N GLU A 9 5.13 8.36 12.94
CA GLU A 9 5.89 9.27 13.79
C GLU A 9 5.07 9.57 15.04
N ILE A 10 5.59 9.21 16.20
CA ILE A 10 5.01 9.59 17.48
C ILE A 10 5.99 10.49 18.20
N ARG A 11 5.66 11.75 18.31
CA ARG A 11 6.37 12.72 19.15
C ARG A 11 6.17 12.40 20.63
N SER A 12 6.68 11.32 21.15
CA SER A 12 6.33 11.02 22.53
C SER A 12 7.45 10.74 23.52
N ARG A 13 8.67 10.50 23.13
CA ARG A 13 9.75 10.35 24.13
C ARG A 13 11.12 10.67 23.55
N LYS A 14 11.89 11.45 24.34
CA LYS A 14 13.33 11.60 24.16
C LYS A 14 13.96 10.21 24.24
N ILE A 15 14.77 9.87 23.26
CA ILE A 15 15.45 8.57 23.22
C ILE A 15 16.39 8.48 24.41
N SER A 16 16.47 7.29 25.02
CA SER A 16 17.46 7.05 26.08
C SER A 16 18.87 7.27 25.53
N ASP A 17 19.75 7.83 26.36
CA ASP A 17 21.15 8.10 25.98
C ASP A 17 21.87 6.85 25.47
N GLU A 18 21.45 5.67 25.90
CA GLU A 18 21.95 4.37 25.48
C GLU A 18 21.66 4.08 24.00
N ASN A 19 20.44 4.37 23.53
CA ASN A 19 20.06 4.21 22.12
C ASN A 19 20.76 5.23 21.22
N VAL A 20 20.92 6.47 21.68
CA VAL A 20 21.68 7.50 20.97
C VAL A 20 23.15 7.11 20.83
N THR A 21 23.74 6.57 21.90
CA THR A 21 25.13 6.09 21.88
C THR A 21 25.30 4.91 20.92
N TYR A 22 24.37 3.97 20.90
CA TYR A 22 24.39 2.85 19.98
C TYR A 22 24.35 3.31 18.52
N VAL A 23 23.45 4.21 18.17
CA VAL A 23 23.35 4.77 16.82
C VAL A 23 24.60 5.56 16.43
N LYS A 24 25.12 6.39 17.31
CA LYS A 24 26.39 7.14 17.09
C LYS A 24 27.56 6.19 16.85
N ASN A 25 27.65 5.10 17.59
CA ASN A 25 28.71 4.10 17.42
C ASN A 25 28.54 3.30 16.13
N PHE A 26 27.31 2.97 15.76
CA PHE A 26 27.00 2.32 14.49
C PHE A 26 27.38 3.22 13.29
N LEU A 27 27.03 4.48 13.33
CA LEU A 27 27.36 5.47 12.30
C LEU A 27 28.87 5.73 12.19
N ARG A 28 29.57 5.82 13.33
CA ARG A 28 31.05 6.00 13.33
C ARG A 28 31.80 4.87 12.64
N ASN A 29 31.27 3.66 12.73
CA ASN A 29 32.01 2.48 12.28
C ASN A 29 31.71 2.04 10.85
N LYS A 30 30.67 2.59 10.19
CA LYS A 30 30.22 2.01 8.91
C LYS A 30 29.79 2.96 7.79
N ILE A 31 29.48 4.22 8.04
CA ILE A 31 28.96 5.08 6.96
C ILE A 31 29.35 6.54 7.20
N THR A 32 30.04 7.15 6.24
CA THR A 32 30.05 8.60 6.08
C THR A 32 28.80 8.95 5.28
N ILE A 33 27.75 9.40 5.95
CA ILE A 33 26.53 9.86 5.27
C ILE A 33 26.63 11.37 5.21
N ASP A 34 26.69 11.89 4.00
CA ASP A 34 26.45 13.31 3.74
C ASP A 34 24.94 13.52 3.86
N VAL A 35 24.48 13.96 5.04
CA VAL A 35 23.07 14.18 5.30
C VAL A 35 22.72 15.58 4.88
N ASP A 36 22.02 15.71 3.77
CA ASP A 36 21.29 16.94 3.47
C ASP A 36 20.22 17.15 4.57
N SER A 37 20.42 18.17 5.39
CA SER A 37 19.58 18.48 6.54
C SER A 37 18.13 18.86 6.20
N SER A 38 17.79 18.96 4.93
CA SER A 38 16.45 19.29 4.43
C SER A 38 15.53 18.05 4.30
N ILE A 39 16.08 16.84 4.37
CA ILE A 39 15.31 15.59 4.20
C ILE A 39 15.28 14.84 5.53
N PRO A 40 14.08 14.51 6.07
CA PRO A 40 13.99 13.69 7.28
C PRO A 40 14.60 12.31 7.03
N PHE A 41 15.63 11.98 7.78
CA PHE A 41 16.39 10.74 7.62
C PHE A 41 16.03 9.75 8.71
N LEU A 42 15.63 8.53 8.32
CA LEU A 42 15.27 7.44 9.21
C LEU A 42 16.37 6.38 9.23
N ILE A 43 16.87 6.03 10.41
CA ILE A 43 17.76 4.87 10.59
C ILE A 43 16.97 3.74 11.24
N GLY A 44 17.02 2.57 10.63
CA GLY A 44 16.43 1.34 11.17
C GLY A 44 17.50 0.31 11.53
N TRP A 45 17.31 -0.38 12.66
CA TRP A 45 18.14 -1.51 13.06
C TRP A 45 17.33 -2.57 13.79
N TRP A 46 17.80 -3.81 13.72
CA TRP A 46 17.20 -4.92 14.43
C TRP A 46 17.93 -5.16 15.76
N LYS A 47 17.16 -5.21 16.87
CA LYS A 47 17.64 -5.68 18.16
C LYS A 47 16.86 -6.93 18.53
N GLY A 48 17.46 -8.10 18.32
CA GLY A 48 16.75 -9.39 18.37
C GLY A 48 15.68 -9.49 17.28
N LYS A 49 14.42 -9.71 17.69
CA LYS A 49 13.25 -9.77 16.76
C LYS A 49 12.51 -8.45 16.60
N LYS A 50 13.00 -7.38 17.26
CA LYS A 50 12.33 -6.07 17.25
C LYS A 50 13.07 -5.10 16.34
N LEU A 51 12.34 -4.48 15.43
CA LEU A 51 12.83 -3.38 14.59
C LEU A 51 12.72 -2.07 15.36
N HIS A 52 13.78 -1.29 15.37
CA HIS A 52 13.83 0.06 15.93
C HIS A 52 14.06 1.05 14.81
N LEU A 53 13.40 2.19 14.87
CA LEU A 53 13.58 3.31 13.96
C LEU A 53 13.85 4.60 14.71
N LEU A 54 14.79 5.37 14.21
CA LEU A 54 15.19 6.65 14.73
C LEU A 54 15.12 7.71 13.65
N GLN A 55 14.44 8.80 13.92
CA GLN A 55 14.50 9.99 13.09
C GLN A 55 15.68 10.87 13.56
N ILE A 56 16.62 11.19 12.67
CA ILE A 56 17.92 11.78 13.07
C ILE A 56 17.80 13.25 13.38
N ASP A 57 17.00 14.01 12.66
CA ASP A 57 16.84 15.46 12.83
C ASP A 57 16.26 15.83 14.19
N THR A 58 15.33 15.02 14.70
CA THR A 58 14.62 15.27 15.96
C THR A 58 15.04 14.34 17.09
N LEU A 59 15.83 13.30 16.83
CA LEU A 59 16.23 12.25 17.77
C LEU A 59 15.03 11.54 18.44
N TYR A 60 13.90 11.44 17.75
CA TYR A 60 12.75 10.69 18.23
C TYR A 60 12.78 9.23 17.77
N GLU A 61 12.45 8.33 18.68
CA GLU A 61 12.18 6.93 18.31
C GLU A 61 10.81 6.84 17.65
N VAL A 62 10.78 6.23 16.45
CA VAL A 62 9.55 6.03 15.69
C VAL A 62 8.89 4.74 16.14
N LYS A 63 7.62 4.81 16.52
CA LYS A 63 6.84 3.63 16.87
C LYS A 63 6.48 2.86 15.60
N ILE A 64 6.82 1.57 15.61
CA ILE A 64 6.47 0.64 14.55
C ILE A 64 5.21 -0.11 14.96
N GLU A 65 4.18 -0.05 14.12
CA GLU A 65 2.98 -0.86 14.27
C GLU A 65 2.89 -1.85 13.11
N SER A 66 2.80 -3.14 13.45
CA SER A 66 2.59 -4.19 12.46
C SER A 66 1.09 -4.48 12.36
N TYR A 67 0.57 -4.47 11.14
CA TYR A 67 -0.82 -4.76 10.87
C TYR A 67 -0.94 -6.11 10.16
N ALA A 68 -1.87 -6.93 10.60
CA ALA A 68 -2.37 -8.04 9.78
C ALA A 68 -3.33 -7.44 8.76
N LEU A 69 -2.79 -6.97 7.62
CA LEU A 69 -3.54 -6.24 6.60
C LEU A 69 -4.87 -6.88 6.26
N GLN A 70 -4.91 -8.21 6.23
CA GLN A 70 -6.11 -8.96 5.88
C GLN A 70 -7.26 -8.74 6.87
N MET A 71 -6.96 -8.62 8.17
CA MET A 71 -7.97 -8.37 9.19
C MET A 71 -8.32 -6.88 9.31
N ASP A 72 -7.32 -6.00 9.21
CA ASP A 72 -7.51 -4.58 9.47
C ASP A 72 -8.11 -3.84 8.28
N VAL A 73 -7.76 -4.23 7.03
CA VAL A 73 -8.30 -3.58 5.81
C VAL A 73 -9.81 -3.76 5.70
N PHE A 74 -10.32 -4.95 6.07
CA PHE A 74 -11.74 -5.30 5.95
C PHE A 74 -12.47 -5.35 7.29
N SER A 75 -11.88 -4.85 8.37
CA SER A 75 -12.45 -4.93 9.73
C SER A 75 -13.82 -4.28 9.86
N ARG A 76 -14.13 -3.26 9.07
CA ARG A 76 -15.45 -2.60 9.06
C ARG A 76 -16.52 -3.37 8.30
N ASN A 77 -16.15 -4.40 7.55
CA ASN A 77 -17.09 -5.26 6.84
C ASN A 77 -17.55 -6.46 7.68
N VAL A 78 -16.92 -6.69 8.83
CA VAL A 78 -17.27 -7.80 9.74
C VAL A 78 -18.73 -7.71 10.18
N GLY A 79 -19.45 -8.82 10.05
CA GLY A 79 -20.89 -8.89 10.32
C GLY A 79 -21.81 -8.52 9.13
N ILE A 80 -21.25 -7.94 8.06
CA ILE A 80 -21.95 -7.68 6.80
C ILE A 80 -21.38 -8.59 5.70
N LEU A 81 -20.06 -8.63 5.57
CA LEU A 81 -19.34 -9.45 4.60
C LEU A 81 -18.19 -10.18 5.32
N GLU A 82 -18.20 -11.50 5.25
CA GLU A 82 -17.13 -12.31 5.83
C GLU A 82 -15.88 -12.28 4.94
N SER A 83 -14.81 -11.68 5.44
CA SER A 83 -13.56 -11.46 4.67
C SER A 83 -12.97 -12.75 4.11
N SER A 84 -13.03 -13.86 4.86
CA SER A 84 -12.55 -15.17 4.41
C SER A 84 -13.34 -15.72 3.21
N VAL A 85 -14.63 -15.46 3.17
CA VAL A 85 -15.53 -15.85 2.07
C VAL A 85 -15.28 -14.94 0.87
N MET A 86 -15.21 -13.63 1.09
CA MET A 86 -15.03 -12.65 0.04
C MET A 86 -13.70 -12.83 -0.70
N LEU A 87 -12.63 -13.17 0.01
CA LEU A 87 -11.32 -13.44 -0.60
C LEU A 87 -11.31 -14.64 -1.56
N GLN A 88 -12.28 -15.54 -1.43
CA GLN A 88 -12.43 -16.69 -2.35
C GLN A 88 -13.30 -16.36 -3.56
N LYS A 89 -14.03 -15.25 -3.55
CA LYS A 89 -14.88 -14.83 -4.67
C LYS A 89 -14.04 -14.38 -5.85
N ARG A 90 -14.58 -14.61 -7.05
CA ARG A 90 -13.97 -14.30 -8.34
C ARG A 90 -14.91 -13.42 -9.13
N ALA A 91 -14.38 -12.36 -9.72
CA ALA A 91 -15.10 -11.45 -10.59
C ALA A 91 -14.40 -11.34 -11.94
N VAL A 92 -15.18 -11.39 -13.01
CA VAL A 92 -14.70 -11.18 -14.39
C VAL A 92 -15.37 -9.92 -14.92
N PHE A 93 -14.57 -8.99 -15.40
CA PHE A 93 -15.01 -7.74 -16.00
C PHE A 93 -14.72 -7.75 -17.49
N ILE A 94 -15.78 -7.69 -18.27
CA ILE A 94 -15.73 -7.50 -19.72
C ILE A 94 -16.04 -6.03 -19.97
N GLY A 95 -14.98 -5.25 -20.22
CA GLY A 95 -15.03 -3.79 -20.23
C GLY A 95 -14.67 -3.17 -18.88
N CYS A 96 -13.58 -2.40 -18.91
CA CYS A 96 -13.05 -1.65 -17.75
C CYS A 96 -13.38 -0.15 -17.85
N GLY A 97 -14.51 0.20 -18.43
CA GLY A 97 -14.96 1.59 -18.53
C GLY A 97 -15.59 2.13 -17.25
N SER A 98 -16.49 3.10 -17.38
CA SER A 98 -17.14 3.79 -16.26
C SER A 98 -17.78 2.82 -15.27
N VAL A 99 -18.69 1.97 -15.74
CA VAL A 99 -19.43 1.02 -14.89
C VAL A 99 -18.50 -0.09 -14.40
N GLY A 100 -17.69 -0.69 -15.29
CA GLY A 100 -16.77 -1.75 -14.93
C GLY A 100 -15.77 -1.33 -13.87
N SER A 101 -15.19 -0.13 -13.98
CA SER A 101 -14.26 0.39 -12.98
C SER A 101 -14.94 0.67 -11.63
N LEU A 102 -16.16 1.21 -11.62
CA LEU A 102 -16.92 1.47 -10.42
C LEU A 102 -17.20 0.17 -9.66
N VAL A 103 -17.76 -0.82 -10.35
CA VAL A 103 -18.12 -2.10 -9.71
C VAL A 103 -16.87 -2.85 -9.24
N ALA A 104 -15.78 -2.82 -10.01
CA ALA A 104 -14.52 -3.47 -9.64
C ALA A 104 -13.94 -2.86 -8.35
N VAL A 105 -13.96 -1.54 -8.22
CA VAL A 105 -13.50 -0.84 -7.03
C VAL A 105 -14.37 -1.18 -5.81
N GLU A 106 -15.69 -1.21 -5.95
CA GLU A 106 -16.58 -1.56 -4.83
C GLU A 106 -16.40 -3.04 -4.41
N LEU A 107 -16.22 -3.96 -5.37
CA LEU A 107 -15.91 -5.35 -5.04
C LEU A 107 -14.52 -5.52 -4.39
N ALA A 108 -13.55 -4.69 -4.76
CA ALA A 108 -12.25 -4.68 -4.08
C ALA A 108 -12.38 -4.21 -2.62
N LYS A 109 -13.18 -3.16 -2.36
CA LYS A 109 -13.52 -2.70 -1.00
C LYS A 109 -14.29 -3.77 -0.19
N ALA A 110 -15.15 -4.54 -0.87
CA ALA A 110 -15.86 -5.66 -0.26
C ALA A 110 -14.94 -6.85 0.08
N GLY A 111 -13.70 -6.87 -0.43
CA GLY A 111 -12.72 -7.91 -0.12
C GLY A 111 -12.66 -9.05 -1.14
N VAL A 112 -13.25 -8.91 -2.32
CA VAL A 112 -13.14 -9.94 -3.40
C VAL A 112 -11.68 -10.21 -3.71
N GLY A 113 -11.31 -11.49 -3.75
CA GLY A 113 -9.90 -11.89 -3.83
C GLY A 113 -9.39 -12.15 -5.23
N TYR A 114 -10.24 -12.27 -6.24
CA TYR A 114 -9.81 -12.56 -7.60
C TYR A 114 -10.57 -11.73 -8.63
N PHE A 115 -9.80 -11.09 -9.52
CA PHE A 115 -10.31 -10.26 -10.62
C PHE A 115 -9.71 -10.70 -11.93
N MET A 116 -10.53 -10.79 -12.96
CA MET A 116 -10.09 -10.86 -14.35
C MET A 116 -10.63 -9.63 -15.08
N LEU A 117 -9.74 -8.82 -15.62
CA LEU A 117 -10.06 -7.58 -16.32
C LEU A 117 -9.80 -7.79 -17.82
N VAL A 118 -10.82 -7.58 -18.64
CA VAL A 118 -10.75 -7.72 -20.09
C VAL A 118 -11.15 -6.40 -20.73
N ASP A 119 -10.20 -5.75 -21.37
CA ASP A 119 -10.40 -4.48 -22.11
C ASP A 119 -9.14 -4.23 -22.95
N ASN A 120 -9.26 -3.56 -24.09
CA ASN A 120 -8.12 -3.18 -24.94
C ASN A 120 -7.93 -1.68 -25.07
N ASP A 121 -8.77 -0.89 -24.43
CA ASP A 121 -8.73 0.56 -24.52
C ASP A 121 -7.61 1.20 -23.69
N ILE A 122 -7.15 2.35 -24.17
CA ILE A 122 -6.27 3.25 -23.45
C ILE A 122 -7.11 4.25 -22.65
N PHE A 123 -6.69 4.53 -21.44
CA PHE A 123 -7.33 5.52 -20.58
C PHE A 123 -7.01 6.94 -21.06
N GLY A 124 -8.03 7.67 -21.47
CA GLY A 124 -7.91 9.04 -21.97
C GLY A 124 -8.43 10.08 -20.98
N TYR A 125 -8.09 11.37 -21.19
CA TYR A 125 -8.57 12.49 -20.39
C TYR A 125 -10.09 12.53 -20.21
N HIS A 126 -10.85 12.22 -21.26
CA HIS A 126 -12.31 12.20 -21.25
C HIS A 126 -12.91 11.07 -20.39
N ASN A 127 -12.10 10.13 -19.94
CA ASN A 127 -12.54 9.07 -19.04
C ASN A 127 -12.57 9.53 -17.58
N ILE A 128 -11.73 10.50 -17.18
CA ILE A 128 -11.53 10.92 -15.79
C ILE A 128 -12.85 11.25 -15.10
N CYS A 129 -13.76 11.94 -15.77
CA CYS A 129 -15.01 12.42 -15.17
C CYS A 129 -15.97 11.29 -14.75
N ARG A 130 -15.75 10.05 -15.20
CA ARG A 130 -16.66 8.91 -14.95
C ARG A 130 -15.96 7.61 -14.59
N HIS A 131 -14.62 7.61 -14.53
CA HIS A 131 -13.84 6.42 -14.23
C HIS A 131 -13.27 6.49 -12.82
N GLN A 132 -12.90 5.35 -12.22
CA GLN A 132 -12.32 5.29 -10.88
C GLN A 132 -10.80 5.52 -10.85
N CYS A 133 -10.17 5.65 -12.01
CA CYS A 133 -8.77 6.06 -12.19
C CYS A 133 -8.70 7.55 -12.50
N GLY A 134 -7.52 8.13 -12.35
CA GLY A 134 -7.34 9.59 -12.41
C GLY A 134 -6.31 10.05 -13.43
N ILE A 135 -5.85 11.32 -13.26
CA ILE A 135 -4.96 12.01 -14.20
C ILE A 135 -3.63 11.27 -14.44
N TYR A 136 -3.11 10.59 -13.43
CA TYR A 136 -1.85 9.84 -13.51
C TYR A 136 -1.96 8.54 -14.33
N ASP A 137 -3.17 8.14 -14.69
CA ASP A 137 -3.43 6.93 -15.47
C ASP A 137 -3.62 7.22 -16.95
N VAL A 138 -3.64 8.48 -17.36
CA VAL A 138 -3.81 8.87 -18.77
C VAL A 138 -2.68 8.31 -19.61
N GLY A 139 -3.04 7.65 -20.72
CA GLY A 139 -2.11 6.98 -21.63
C GLY A 139 -1.80 5.52 -21.28
N ARG A 140 -2.29 5.01 -20.13
CA ARG A 140 -2.16 3.60 -19.74
C ARG A 140 -3.31 2.75 -20.29
N LEU A 141 -3.11 1.45 -20.41
CA LEU A 141 -4.23 0.54 -20.66
C LEU A 141 -5.21 0.61 -19.48
N LYS A 142 -6.52 0.62 -19.75
CA LYS A 142 -7.56 0.66 -18.72
C LYS A 142 -7.44 -0.51 -17.75
N THR A 143 -7.08 -1.69 -18.25
CA THR A 143 -6.82 -2.88 -17.42
C THR A 143 -5.66 -2.69 -16.46
N ASP A 144 -4.57 -2.01 -16.86
CA ASP A 144 -3.41 -1.74 -16.02
C ASP A 144 -3.74 -0.72 -14.92
N ALA A 145 -4.37 0.38 -15.30
CA ALA A 145 -4.79 1.42 -14.38
C ALA A 145 -5.76 0.89 -13.31
N LEU A 146 -6.77 0.13 -13.76
CA LEU A 146 -7.77 -0.44 -12.86
C LEU A 146 -7.18 -1.54 -11.96
N ALA A 147 -6.28 -2.38 -12.49
CA ALA A 147 -5.60 -3.41 -11.70
C ALA A 147 -4.80 -2.79 -10.54
N GLU A 148 -4.05 -1.73 -10.82
CA GLU A 148 -3.32 -1.00 -9.78
C GLU A 148 -4.26 -0.38 -8.75
N ARG A 149 -5.37 0.22 -9.20
CA ARG A 149 -6.38 0.77 -8.30
C ARG A 149 -7.00 -0.28 -7.39
N ILE A 150 -7.29 -1.48 -7.91
CA ILE A 150 -7.78 -2.62 -7.11
C ILE A 150 -6.75 -3.02 -6.06
N LEU A 151 -5.47 -3.15 -6.44
CA LEU A 151 -4.39 -3.57 -5.54
C LEU A 151 -4.08 -2.53 -4.46
N GLN A 152 -4.29 -1.23 -4.73
CA GLN A 152 -4.20 -0.18 -3.70
C GLN A 152 -5.29 -0.32 -2.62
N ILE A 153 -6.44 -0.90 -2.96
CA ILE A 153 -7.57 -1.09 -2.06
C ILE A 153 -7.50 -2.47 -1.39
N ASN A 154 -7.28 -3.51 -2.19
CA ASN A 154 -7.16 -4.89 -1.72
C ASN A 154 -5.81 -5.47 -2.15
N PRO A 155 -4.76 -5.33 -1.33
CA PRO A 155 -3.42 -5.80 -1.67
C PRO A 155 -3.30 -7.34 -1.71
N TYR A 156 -4.33 -8.05 -1.30
CA TYR A 156 -4.39 -9.53 -1.36
C TYR A 156 -5.10 -10.05 -2.60
N ALA A 157 -5.69 -9.18 -3.39
CA ALA A 157 -6.34 -9.59 -4.63
C ALA A 157 -5.34 -10.11 -5.65
N THR A 158 -5.74 -11.15 -6.36
CA THR A 158 -5.08 -11.58 -7.59
C THR A 158 -5.79 -10.93 -8.77
N VAL A 159 -5.08 -10.14 -9.57
CA VAL A 159 -5.65 -9.47 -10.74
C VAL A 159 -4.99 -9.97 -12.01
N ILE A 160 -5.78 -10.58 -12.87
CA ILE A 160 -5.37 -11.02 -14.22
C ILE A 160 -5.91 -10.04 -15.24
N LYS A 161 -5.05 -9.62 -16.15
CA LYS A 161 -5.36 -8.68 -17.22
C LYS A 161 -5.36 -9.39 -18.56
N LYS A 162 -6.35 -9.10 -19.39
CA LYS A 162 -6.48 -9.56 -20.77
C LYS A 162 -6.72 -8.36 -21.68
N ASN A 163 -5.70 -7.98 -22.42
CA ASN A 163 -5.74 -6.81 -23.30
C ASN A 163 -6.19 -7.27 -24.69
N CYS A 164 -7.45 -7.60 -24.81
CA CYS A 164 -8.04 -8.06 -26.06
C CYS A 164 -9.45 -7.49 -26.25
N MET A 165 -9.86 -7.39 -27.48
CA MET A 165 -11.23 -7.11 -27.86
C MET A 165 -12.05 -8.40 -27.72
N ILE A 166 -13.28 -8.29 -27.29
CA ILE A 166 -14.26 -9.39 -27.24
C ILE A 166 -15.30 -9.18 -28.31
#